data_d30d41b58e02afae179b2c071e8cdf89
#
_entry.id   d30d41b58e02afae179b2c071e8cdf89
#
_cell.length_a   1.000
_cell.length_b   1.000
_cell.length_c   1.000
_cell.angle_alpha   90.00
_cell.angle_beta   90.00
_cell.angle_gamma   90.00
#
_symmetry.space_group_name_H-M   'P 1'
#
loop_
_entity.id
_entity.type
_entity.pdbx_description
1 polymer ?
#
loop_
_entity_poly.entity_id
_entity_poly.type
_entity_poly.pdbx_seq_one_letter_code
_entity_poly.pdbx_strand_id
1 'polypeptide(L)'
;MTVYLTAEQVLFIHYRLVSETGGEHGVRDIGLLESAIARPRATFDRHDLYPSNFEKAAALMESLVNNHPFVDGNKRTGIACTVLFLMQNGVTFSATNPELETFTLRVASSKIKHPQIVKWLENHSRF
;
A
#
# COMPACT_ATOMS: atom_id res chain seq x y z
N MET A 1 8.05 -17.36 3.33
CA MET A 1 7.83 -16.40 4.44
C MET A 1 7.63 -14.99 3.88
N THR A 2 6.62 -14.30 4.35
CA THR A 2 6.33 -12.94 3.88
C THR A 2 7.33 -11.92 4.43
N VAL A 3 7.82 -11.05 3.57
CA VAL A 3 8.67 -9.91 3.94
C VAL A 3 7.78 -8.68 4.05
N TYR A 4 7.76 -8.06 5.22
CA TYR A 4 6.95 -6.87 5.49
C TYR A 4 7.78 -5.60 5.37
N LEU A 5 7.12 -4.50 5.00
CA LEU A 5 7.77 -3.19 5.01
C LEU A 5 7.93 -2.70 6.45
N THR A 6 9.03 -2.01 6.69
CA THR A 6 9.27 -1.34 7.97
C THR A 6 8.77 0.11 7.92
N ALA A 7 8.60 0.71 9.10
CA ALA A 7 8.23 2.14 9.18
C ALA A 7 9.27 3.01 8.50
N GLU A 8 10.55 2.69 8.66
CA GLU A 8 11.66 3.43 8.05
C GLU A 8 11.58 3.40 6.53
N GLN A 9 11.24 2.24 5.96
CA GLN A 9 11.09 2.11 4.51
C GLN A 9 9.94 2.96 3.99
N VAL A 10 8.79 2.94 4.67
CA VAL A 10 7.62 3.72 4.26
C VAL A 10 7.91 5.22 4.37
N LEU A 11 8.54 5.64 5.46
CA LEU A 11 8.92 7.04 5.67
C LEU A 11 9.91 7.50 4.60
N PHE A 12 10.88 6.67 4.24
CA PHE A 12 11.86 6.98 3.21
C PHE A 12 11.19 7.13 1.83
N ILE A 13 10.30 6.21 1.50
CA ILE A 13 9.56 6.26 0.22
C ILE A 13 8.75 7.55 0.15
N HIS A 14 8.03 7.87 1.19
CA HIS A 14 7.22 9.10 1.26
C HIS A 14 8.11 10.35 1.07
N TYR A 15 9.22 10.42 1.81
CA TYR A 15 10.14 11.54 1.71
C TYR A 15 10.65 11.73 0.27
N ARG A 16 11.08 10.62 -0.36
CA ARG A 16 11.60 10.66 -1.73
C ARG A 16 10.52 11.10 -2.74
N LEU A 17 9.32 10.55 -2.62
CA LEU A 17 8.24 10.88 -3.53
C LEU A 17 7.85 12.35 -3.44
N VAL A 18 7.68 12.87 -2.23
CA VAL A 18 7.33 14.28 -2.03
C VAL A 18 8.46 15.19 -2.52
N SER A 19 9.72 14.83 -2.26
CA SER A 19 10.88 15.62 -2.73
C SER A 19 10.96 15.67 -4.25
N GLU A 20 10.60 14.58 -4.92
CA GLU A 20 10.73 14.46 -6.38
C GLU A 20 9.52 14.99 -7.14
N THR A 21 8.32 14.89 -6.56
CA THR A 21 7.08 15.20 -7.27
C THR A 21 6.32 16.40 -6.69
N GLY A 22 6.82 16.98 -5.61
CA GLY A 22 6.17 18.11 -4.94
C GLY A 22 5.19 17.68 -3.87
N GLY A 23 4.72 18.64 -3.08
CA GLY A 23 3.85 18.44 -1.95
C GLY A 23 4.53 18.76 -0.65
N GLU A 24 3.83 18.56 0.46
CA GLU A 24 4.34 18.86 1.79
C GLU A 24 4.85 17.61 2.48
N HIS A 25 6.04 17.72 3.10
CA HIS A 25 6.59 16.67 3.94
C HIS A 25 5.85 16.63 5.28
N GLY A 26 5.93 15.50 5.95
CA GLY A 26 5.46 15.36 7.31
C GLY A 26 4.47 14.24 7.51
N VAL A 27 4.48 13.72 8.73
CA VAL A 27 3.53 12.72 9.19
C VAL A 27 2.40 13.45 9.91
N ARG A 28 1.17 13.24 9.43
CA ARG A 28 -0.01 13.84 10.06
C ARG A 28 -0.40 13.09 11.33
N ASP A 29 -0.33 11.76 11.27
CA ASP A 29 -0.75 10.91 12.38
C ASP A 29 0.12 9.65 12.40
N ILE A 30 1.02 9.59 13.37
CA ILE A 30 1.97 8.49 13.51
C ILE A 30 1.25 7.18 13.88
N GLY A 31 0.17 7.25 14.65
CA GLY A 31 -0.61 6.08 15.02
C GLY A 31 -1.27 5.43 13.81
N LEU A 32 -1.80 6.24 12.90
CA LEU A 32 -2.38 5.74 11.65
C LEU A 32 -1.31 5.14 10.73
N LEU A 33 -0.10 5.72 10.73
CA LEU A 33 1.01 5.16 9.96
C LEU A 33 1.42 3.79 10.50
N GLU A 34 1.60 3.69 11.81
CA GLU A 34 1.96 2.42 12.46
C GLU A 34 0.88 1.36 12.23
N SER A 35 -0.38 1.74 12.34
CA SER A 35 -1.52 0.86 12.10
C SER A 35 -1.56 0.34 10.66
N ALA A 36 -1.31 1.22 9.70
CA ALA A 36 -1.27 0.86 8.28
C ALA A 36 -0.17 -0.17 8.00
N ILE A 37 1.01 0.05 8.56
CA ILE A 37 2.17 -0.84 8.38
C ILE A 37 1.94 -2.20 9.05
N ALA A 38 1.26 -2.21 10.19
CA ALA A 38 0.98 -3.43 10.93
C ALA A 38 -0.18 -4.25 10.35
N ARG A 39 -1.12 -3.62 9.66
CA ARG A 39 -2.35 -4.27 9.19
C ARG A 39 -2.10 -5.53 8.35
N PRO A 40 -1.11 -5.59 7.43
CA PRO A 40 -0.88 -6.79 6.64
C PRO A 40 -0.56 -8.05 7.45
N ARG A 41 -0.03 -7.89 8.67
CA ARG A 41 0.31 -9.02 9.53
C ARG A 41 -0.73 -9.31 10.60
N ALA A 42 -1.91 -8.69 10.52
CA ALA A 42 -2.98 -8.90 11.49
C ALA A 42 -3.43 -10.36 11.53
N THR A 43 -3.73 -10.84 12.72
CA THR A 43 -4.20 -12.21 12.93
C THR A 43 -5.53 -12.21 13.66
N PHE A 44 -6.29 -13.28 13.46
CA PHE A 44 -7.50 -13.56 14.21
C PHE A 44 -7.51 -15.04 14.54
N ASP A 45 -7.68 -15.38 15.82
CA ASP A 45 -7.70 -16.76 16.30
C ASP A 45 -6.47 -17.55 15.82
N ARG A 46 -5.27 -16.94 15.88
CA ARG A 46 -3.97 -17.50 15.49
C ARG A 46 -3.79 -17.75 14.00
N HIS A 47 -4.72 -17.25 13.18
CA HIS A 47 -4.63 -17.34 11.73
C HIS A 47 -4.44 -15.96 11.13
N ASP A 48 -3.71 -15.88 10.02
CA ASP A 48 -3.55 -14.63 9.31
C ASP A 48 -4.91 -14.14 8.82
N LEU A 49 -5.23 -12.88 9.15
CA LEU A 49 -6.45 -12.26 8.64
C LEU A 49 -6.38 -12.06 7.12
N TYR A 50 -5.17 -11.83 6.61
CA TYR A 50 -4.89 -11.67 5.18
C TYR A 50 -3.87 -12.74 4.77
N PRO A 51 -4.33 -13.96 4.38
CA PRO A 51 -3.42 -15.09 4.18
C PRO A 51 -2.46 -14.97 3.01
N SER A 52 -2.92 -14.42 1.87
CA SER A 52 -2.07 -14.30 0.69
C SER A 52 -1.32 -12.97 0.68
N ASN A 53 -0.22 -12.92 -0.08
CA ASN A 53 0.52 -11.67 -0.24
C ASN A 53 -0.32 -10.59 -0.94
N PHE A 54 -1.24 -10.97 -1.82
CA PHE A 54 -2.14 -10.01 -2.46
C PHE A 54 -3.15 -9.42 -1.49
N GLU A 55 -3.66 -10.24 -0.57
CA GLU A 55 -4.55 -9.75 0.49
C GLU A 55 -3.81 -8.81 1.43
N LYS A 56 -2.57 -9.15 1.78
CA LYS A 56 -1.72 -8.29 2.61
C LYS A 56 -1.40 -6.96 1.92
N ALA A 57 -1.08 -7.02 0.63
CA ALA A 57 -0.81 -5.82 -0.16
C ALA A 57 -2.03 -4.92 -0.27
N ALA A 58 -3.21 -5.50 -0.47
CA ALA A 58 -4.46 -4.75 -0.53
C ALA A 58 -4.77 -4.04 0.79
N ALA A 59 -4.52 -4.73 1.92
CA ALA A 59 -4.71 -4.14 3.24
C ALA A 59 -3.76 -2.96 3.48
N LEU A 60 -2.50 -3.10 3.06
CA LEU A 60 -1.51 -2.03 3.15
C LEU A 60 -1.94 -0.81 2.32
N MET A 61 -2.30 -1.05 1.08
CA MET A 61 -2.70 0.02 0.17
C MET A 61 -3.93 0.77 0.68
N GLU A 62 -4.96 0.04 1.05
CA GLU A 62 -6.19 0.61 1.56
C GLU A 62 -5.95 1.52 2.76
N SER A 63 -5.11 1.06 3.69
CA SER A 63 -4.80 1.82 4.90
C SER A 63 -3.95 3.06 4.62
N LEU A 64 -2.92 2.95 3.79
CA LEU A 64 -2.07 4.10 3.46
C LEU A 64 -2.82 5.15 2.66
N VAL A 65 -3.66 4.72 1.72
CA VAL A 65 -4.39 5.65 0.85
C VAL A 65 -5.55 6.31 1.59
N ASN A 66 -6.31 5.57 2.39
CA ASN A 66 -7.57 6.07 2.97
C ASN A 66 -7.44 6.66 4.37
N ASN A 67 -6.45 6.24 5.16
CA ASN A 67 -6.30 6.76 6.53
C ASN A 67 -5.51 8.07 6.60
N HIS A 68 -4.88 8.47 5.52
CA HIS A 68 -4.13 9.72 5.42
C HIS A 68 -3.11 9.91 6.54
N PRO A 69 -2.16 8.98 6.72
CA PRO A 69 -1.15 9.11 7.78
C PRO A 69 -0.17 10.25 7.55
N PHE A 70 0.01 10.69 6.30
CA PHE A 70 0.90 11.80 5.96
C PHE A 70 0.10 13.08 5.70
N VAL A 71 0.79 14.21 5.80
CA VAL A 71 0.21 15.52 5.46
C VAL A 71 -0.20 15.54 3.97
N ASP A 72 0.65 14.99 3.11
CA ASP A 72 0.46 14.98 1.67
C ASP A 72 1.11 13.72 1.08
N GLY A 73 0.76 13.37 -0.15
CA GLY A 73 1.37 12.27 -0.87
C GLY A 73 0.91 10.88 -0.44
N ASN A 74 -0.24 10.76 0.22
CA ASN A 74 -0.75 9.47 0.69
C ASN A 74 -1.05 8.49 -0.45
N LYS A 75 -1.65 8.96 -1.53
CA LYS A 75 -1.97 8.12 -2.69
C LYS A 75 -0.72 7.59 -3.38
N ARG A 76 0.24 8.48 -3.62
CA ARG A 76 1.52 8.11 -4.26
C ARG A 76 2.30 7.14 -3.39
N THR A 77 2.38 7.41 -2.10
CA THR A 77 3.08 6.54 -1.15
C THR A 77 2.39 5.19 -1.04
N GLY A 78 1.05 5.19 -0.99
CA GLY A 78 0.28 3.95 -0.90
C GLY A 78 0.55 2.99 -2.04
N ILE A 79 0.49 3.48 -3.29
CA ILE A 79 0.72 2.60 -4.45
C ILE A 79 2.19 2.19 -4.54
N ALA A 80 3.13 3.09 -4.28
CA ALA A 80 4.56 2.77 -4.32
C ALA A 80 4.92 1.69 -3.30
N CYS A 81 4.42 1.81 -2.07
CA CYS A 81 4.65 0.82 -1.02
C CYS A 81 4.01 -0.53 -1.36
N THR A 82 2.83 -0.51 -1.96
CA THR A 82 2.12 -1.73 -2.36
C THR A 82 2.91 -2.49 -3.42
N VAL A 83 3.40 -1.80 -4.44
CA VAL A 83 4.21 -2.41 -5.49
C VAL A 83 5.52 -2.95 -4.90
N LEU A 84 6.19 -2.18 -4.05
CA LEU A 84 7.43 -2.63 -3.41
C LEU A 84 7.19 -3.86 -2.54
N PHE A 85 6.11 -3.88 -1.77
CA PHE A 85 5.76 -5.03 -0.94
C PHE A 85 5.62 -6.30 -1.79
N LEU A 86 4.89 -6.20 -2.90
CA LEU A 86 4.71 -7.34 -3.81
C LEU A 86 6.04 -7.79 -4.41
N MET A 87 6.87 -6.85 -4.86
CA MET A 87 8.18 -7.16 -5.44
C MET A 87 9.09 -7.85 -4.43
N GLN A 88 9.12 -7.40 -3.19
CA GLN A 88 9.91 -8.04 -2.13
C GLN A 88 9.43 -9.46 -1.84
N ASN A 89 8.20 -9.79 -2.19
CA ASN A 89 7.63 -11.12 -1.97
C ASN A 89 7.58 -11.95 -3.25
N GLY A 90 8.43 -11.63 -4.23
CA GLY A 90 8.62 -12.45 -5.42
C GLY A 90 7.61 -12.25 -6.52
N VAL A 91 6.82 -11.19 -6.47
CA VAL A 91 5.80 -10.89 -7.47
C VAL A 91 6.31 -9.82 -8.43
N THR A 92 6.26 -10.08 -9.72
CA THR A 92 6.56 -9.09 -10.74
C THR A 92 5.27 -8.35 -11.09
N PHE A 93 5.27 -7.05 -10.88
CA PHE A 93 4.09 -6.22 -11.12
C PHE A 93 4.15 -5.62 -12.52
N SER A 94 3.02 -5.67 -13.23
CA SER A 94 2.93 -5.22 -14.62
C SER A 94 1.69 -4.37 -14.82
N ALA A 95 1.87 -3.06 -14.66
CA ALA A 95 0.82 -2.09 -14.93
C ALA A 95 1.46 -0.80 -15.43
N THR A 96 0.77 -0.11 -16.32
CA THR A 96 1.23 1.20 -16.80
C THR A 96 0.98 2.28 -15.74
N ASN A 97 1.67 3.42 -15.86
CA ASN A 97 1.43 4.54 -14.96
C ASN A 97 -0.03 5.03 -14.98
N PRO A 98 -0.68 5.17 -16.15
CA PRO A 98 -2.11 5.53 -16.19
C PRO A 98 -3.01 4.51 -15.49
N GLU A 99 -2.72 3.20 -15.63
CA GLU A 99 -3.48 2.16 -14.94
C GLU A 99 -3.33 2.27 -13.42
N LEU A 100 -2.09 2.51 -12.95
CA LEU A 100 -1.82 2.68 -11.52
C LEU A 100 -2.54 3.89 -10.95
N GLU A 101 -2.52 5.01 -11.68
CA GLU A 101 -3.17 6.24 -11.26
C GLU A 101 -4.69 6.05 -11.16
N THR A 102 -5.32 5.47 -12.18
CA THR A 102 -6.76 5.22 -12.18
C THR A 102 -7.16 4.30 -11.05
N PHE A 103 -6.41 3.22 -10.85
CA PHE A 103 -6.66 2.26 -9.77
C PHE A 103 -6.57 2.94 -8.40
N THR A 104 -5.50 3.71 -8.17
CA THR A 104 -5.28 4.39 -6.90
C THR A 104 -6.41 5.37 -6.58
N LEU A 105 -6.88 6.11 -7.58
CA LEU A 105 -8.01 7.02 -7.41
C LEU A 105 -9.29 6.28 -7.03
N ARG A 106 -9.52 5.10 -7.59
CA ARG A 106 -10.69 4.28 -7.25
C ARG A 106 -10.60 3.76 -5.81
N VAL A 107 -9.41 3.37 -5.36
CA VAL A 107 -9.20 2.99 -3.95
C VAL A 107 -9.45 4.19 -3.05
N ALA A 108 -8.90 5.35 -3.39
CA ALA A 108 -9.01 6.57 -2.59
C ALA A 108 -10.46 7.05 -2.47
N SER A 109 -11.28 6.86 -3.50
CA SER A 109 -12.69 7.27 -3.50
C SER A 109 -13.61 6.19 -2.91
N SER A 110 -13.06 5.09 -2.43
CA SER A 110 -13.79 3.94 -1.87
C SER A 110 -14.79 3.31 -2.84
N LYS A 111 -14.54 3.46 -4.15
CA LYS A 111 -15.38 2.84 -5.19
C LYS A 111 -15.17 1.36 -5.31
N ILE A 112 -14.02 0.86 -4.86
CA ILE A 112 -13.72 -0.57 -4.84
C ILE A 112 -13.39 -1.00 -3.41
N LYS A 113 -13.74 -2.24 -3.09
CA LYS A 113 -13.57 -2.82 -1.77
C LYS A 113 -12.37 -3.76 -1.76
N HIS A 114 -11.97 -4.20 -0.58
CA HIS A 114 -10.79 -5.06 -0.39
C HIS A 114 -10.71 -6.23 -1.39
N PRO A 115 -11.76 -7.06 -1.57
CA PRO A 115 -11.67 -8.17 -2.54
C PRO A 115 -11.40 -7.72 -3.97
N GLN A 116 -11.92 -6.58 -4.37
CA GLN A 116 -11.69 -6.02 -5.70
C GLN A 116 -10.28 -5.49 -5.86
N ILE A 117 -9.70 -4.92 -4.79
CA ILE A 117 -8.31 -4.49 -4.77
C ILE A 117 -7.41 -5.71 -4.95
N VAL A 118 -7.66 -6.78 -4.21
CA VAL A 118 -6.93 -8.04 -4.32
C VAL A 118 -6.94 -8.55 -5.76
N LYS A 119 -8.13 -8.59 -6.37
CA LYS A 119 -8.31 -9.08 -7.74
C LYS A 119 -7.53 -8.25 -8.74
N TRP A 120 -7.58 -6.93 -8.60
CA TRP A 120 -6.85 -6.04 -9.50
C TRP A 120 -5.35 -6.27 -9.40
N LEU A 121 -4.82 -6.41 -8.18
CA LEU A 121 -3.40 -6.68 -7.96
C LEU A 121 -2.99 -8.02 -8.57
N GLU A 122 -3.79 -9.07 -8.38
CA GLU A 122 -3.55 -10.37 -8.99
C GLU A 122 -3.50 -10.29 -10.51
N ASN A 123 -4.45 -9.58 -11.10
CA ASN A 123 -4.59 -9.48 -12.56
C ASN A 123 -3.43 -8.71 -13.21
N HIS A 124 -2.71 -7.89 -12.46
CA HIS A 124 -1.59 -7.08 -12.95
C HIS A 124 -0.24 -7.61 -12.47
N SER A 125 -0.20 -8.83 -11.99
CA SER A 125 1.01 -9.42 -11.41
C SER A 125 1.36 -10.74 -12.10
N ARG A 126 2.66 -11.08 -12.05
CA ARG A 126 3.18 -12.36 -12.54
C ARG A 126 4.02 -12.99 -11.44
N PHE A 127 4.04 -14.30 -11.42
CA PHE A 127 4.81 -15.08 -10.45
C PHE A 127 5.98 -15.78 -11.14
#